data_cb2a8c5221c4892e4db4e0d6166b1433
#
_entry.id   cb2a8c5221c4892e4db4e0d6166b1433
#
_cell.length_a   1.000
_cell.length_b   1.000
_cell.length_c   1.000
_cell.angle_alpha   90.00
_cell.angle_beta   90.00
_cell.angle_gamma   90.00
#
_symmetry.space_group_name_H-M   'P 1'
#
loop_
_entity.id
_entity.type
_entity.pdbx_description
1 polymer ?
#
loop_
_entity_poly.entity_id
_entity_poly.type
_entity_poly.pdbx_seq_one_letter_code
_entity_poly.pdbx_strand_id
1 'polypeptide(L)'
;MAWEQQCRSSGLFETTLDLWPASASPDWLWCLGLPLLTEAARDQTQRHLIGLSALPGCGKTTLGHWLERAAQQLGLPLQVVSIDDFYFDAERLDQAMRGNPWGVPRALPGSHDLPLLCQTLSRWKRGEHVDLPQFDKSLRQGRGDRCGWRSCAAQILVLEGWFVGCQPLLPGESIEHGGEHLSPPIRPDE
;
A
#
# COMPACT_ATOMS: atom_id res chain seq x y z
N MET A 1 -24.63 5.63 12.75
CA MET A 1 -24.26 4.71 11.66
C MET A 1 -24.05 3.32 12.24
N ALA A 2 -24.53 2.25 11.57
CA ALA A 2 -24.45 0.89 12.14
C ALA A 2 -23.02 0.42 12.46
N TRP A 3 -22.06 0.71 11.61
CA TRP A 3 -20.67 0.33 11.81
C TRP A 3 -19.99 1.13 12.96
N GLU A 4 -20.31 2.41 13.13
CA GLU A 4 -19.81 3.22 14.25
C GLU A 4 -20.29 2.64 15.60
N GLN A 5 -21.55 2.26 15.66
CA GLN A 5 -22.11 1.61 16.84
C GLN A 5 -21.43 0.26 17.12
N GLN A 6 -21.13 -0.50 16.06
CA GLN A 6 -20.38 -1.75 16.18
C GLN A 6 -18.95 -1.52 16.69
N CYS A 7 -18.23 -0.51 16.16
CA CYS A 7 -16.89 -0.16 16.65
C CYS A 7 -16.91 0.25 18.12
N ARG A 8 -17.85 1.09 18.52
CA ARG A 8 -18.02 1.50 19.93
C ARG A 8 -18.33 0.31 20.85
N SER A 9 -19.21 -0.59 20.43
CA SER A 9 -19.57 -1.77 21.22
C SER A 9 -18.44 -2.80 21.33
N SER A 10 -17.54 -2.84 20.36
CA SER A 10 -16.34 -3.70 20.39
C SER A 10 -15.17 -3.13 21.18
N GLY A 11 -15.25 -1.89 21.64
CA GLY A 11 -14.16 -1.18 22.30
C GLY A 11 -13.04 -0.68 21.35
N LEU A 12 -13.13 -0.97 20.06
CA LEU A 12 -12.11 -0.58 19.07
C LEU A 12 -11.96 0.94 18.97
N PHE A 13 -13.07 1.66 19.12
CA PHE A 13 -13.08 3.11 19.05
C PHE A 13 -12.24 3.75 20.17
N GLU A 14 -12.51 3.40 21.42
CA GLU A 14 -11.83 3.99 22.58
C GLU A 14 -10.35 3.62 22.63
N THR A 15 -10.04 2.36 22.32
CA THR A 15 -8.67 1.85 22.38
C THR A 15 -7.74 2.46 21.34
N THR A 16 -8.27 2.86 20.18
CA THR A 16 -7.44 3.24 19.03
C THR A 16 -7.53 4.71 18.64
N LEU A 17 -8.51 5.43 19.17
CA LEU A 17 -8.75 6.83 18.80
C LEU A 17 -7.54 7.73 19.06
N ASP A 18 -6.92 7.60 20.23
CA ASP A 18 -5.78 8.42 20.64
C ASP A 18 -4.51 8.15 19.81
N LEU A 19 -4.49 7.04 19.06
CA LEU A 19 -3.39 6.72 18.16
C LEU A 19 -3.51 7.45 16.83
N TRP A 20 -4.70 8.02 16.51
CA TRP A 20 -4.89 8.74 15.26
C TRP A 20 -4.14 10.06 15.28
N PRO A 21 -3.34 10.38 14.22
CA PRO A 21 -2.59 11.62 14.18
C PRO A 21 -3.51 12.85 14.15
N ALA A 22 -3.28 13.81 15.04
CA ALA A 22 -4.09 15.04 15.10
C ALA A 22 -4.03 15.88 13.80
N SER A 23 -2.99 15.70 12.99
CA SER A 23 -2.82 16.36 11.70
C SER A 23 -3.58 15.69 10.55
N ALA A 24 -4.11 14.47 10.76
CA ALA A 24 -4.84 13.73 9.74
C ALA A 24 -6.35 13.97 9.87
N SER A 25 -7.07 14.01 8.73
CA SER A 25 -8.53 14.16 8.75
C SER A 25 -9.19 13.04 9.54
N PRO A 26 -10.10 13.33 10.46
CA PRO A 26 -10.86 12.32 11.18
C PRO A 26 -11.74 11.47 10.25
N ASP A 27 -12.10 11.96 9.07
CA ASP A 27 -12.89 11.21 8.10
C ASP A 27 -12.18 9.94 7.65
N TRP A 28 -10.84 9.98 7.54
CA TRP A 28 -10.04 8.81 7.22
C TRP A 28 -10.12 7.73 8.31
N LEU A 29 -10.12 8.15 9.56
CA LEU A 29 -10.32 7.25 10.68
C LEU A 29 -11.70 6.58 10.61
N TRP A 30 -12.75 7.40 10.46
CA TRP A 30 -14.12 6.93 10.49
C TRP A 30 -14.53 6.14 9.25
N CYS A 31 -14.12 6.61 8.06
CA CYS A 31 -14.58 6.04 6.79
C CYS A 31 -13.70 4.88 6.30
N LEU A 32 -12.45 4.78 6.75
CA LEU A 32 -11.51 3.77 6.30
C LEU A 32 -10.82 3.03 7.46
N GLY A 33 -10.20 3.73 8.38
CA GLY A 33 -9.38 3.13 9.42
C GLY A 33 -10.14 2.14 10.29
N LEU A 34 -11.20 2.58 10.94
CA LEU A 34 -12.02 1.73 11.81
C LEU A 34 -12.76 0.62 11.04
N PRO A 35 -13.34 0.85 9.85
CA PRO A 35 -13.88 -0.25 9.05
C PRO A 35 -12.85 -1.32 8.68
N LEU A 36 -11.64 -0.93 8.26
CA LEU A 36 -10.56 -1.88 7.95
C LEU A 36 -10.14 -2.67 9.19
N LEU A 37 -9.99 -1.99 10.33
CA LEU A 37 -9.62 -2.64 11.58
C LEU A 37 -10.72 -3.58 12.07
N THR A 38 -11.98 -3.20 11.91
CA THR A 38 -13.14 -4.03 12.26
C THR A 38 -13.21 -5.28 11.39
N GLU A 39 -12.98 -5.14 10.09
CA GLU A 39 -12.92 -6.30 9.18
C GLU A 39 -11.75 -7.22 9.53
N ALA A 40 -10.59 -6.67 9.86
CA ALA A 40 -9.43 -7.42 10.31
C ALA A 40 -9.68 -8.18 11.63
N ALA A 41 -10.47 -7.63 12.52
CA ALA A 41 -10.82 -8.28 13.79
C ALA A 41 -11.87 -9.38 13.66
N ARG A 42 -12.64 -9.39 12.57
CA ARG A 42 -13.82 -10.26 12.39
C ARG A 42 -13.49 -11.73 12.20
N ASP A 43 -12.48 -12.03 11.43
CA ASP A 43 -12.02 -13.39 11.18
C ASP A 43 -10.49 -13.47 11.14
N GLN A 44 -9.92 -14.16 12.11
CA GLN A 44 -8.49 -14.40 12.23
C GLN A 44 -8.12 -15.87 11.96
N THR A 45 -9.07 -16.67 11.51
CA THR A 45 -8.84 -18.11 11.24
C THR A 45 -8.20 -18.36 9.89
N GLN A 46 -8.32 -17.42 8.97
CA GLN A 46 -7.77 -17.48 7.63
C GLN A 46 -6.87 -16.26 7.33
N ARG A 47 -6.01 -16.40 6.34
CA ARG A 47 -5.20 -15.29 5.84
C ARG A 47 -6.00 -14.41 4.91
N HIS A 48 -6.11 -13.13 5.26
CA HIS A 48 -6.84 -12.12 4.51
C HIS A 48 -5.89 -11.09 3.90
N LEU A 49 -6.01 -10.89 2.60
CA LEU A 49 -5.34 -9.80 1.87
C LEU A 49 -6.36 -8.70 1.58
N ILE A 50 -6.08 -7.51 2.08
CA ILE A 50 -6.90 -6.32 1.84
C ILE A 50 -6.10 -5.38 0.93
N GLY A 51 -6.66 -4.98 -0.21
CA GLY A 51 -6.06 -3.99 -1.10
C GLY A 51 -6.55 -2.58 -0.76
N LEU A 52 -5.62 -1.64 -0.61
CA LEU A 52 -5.89 -0.22 -0.43
C LEU A 52 -5.26 0.57 -1.57
N SER A 53 -6.08 0.98 -2.53
CA SER A 53 -5.63 1.78 -3.67
C SER A 53 -6.02 3.23 -3.51
N ALA A 54 -5.06 4.14 -3.63
CA ALA A 54 -5.32 5.57 -3.65
C ALA A 54 -4.12 6.35 -4.19
N LEU A 55 -4.35 7.58 -4.64
CA LEU A 55 -3.34 8.44 -5.26
C LEU A 55 -2.15 8.75 -4.31
N PRO A 56 -0.98 9.09 -4.86
CA PRO A 56 0.14 9.61 -4.07
C PRO A 56 -0.29 10.84 -3.24
N GLY A 57 0.28 10.96 -2.02
CA GLY A 57 0.03 12.12 -1.14
C GLY A 57 -1.31 12.12 -0.39
N CYS A 58 -2.22 11.18 -0.63
CA CYS A 58 -3.54 11.15 0.02
C CYS A 58 -3.53 10.62 1.48
N GLY A 59 -2.39 10.22 2.04
CA GLY A 59 -2.29 9.77 3.44
C GLY A 59 -2.30 8.25 3.66
N LYS A 60 -2.15 7.41 2.61
CA LYS A 60 -2.09 5.94 2.75
C LYS A 60 -1.08 5.46 3.81
N THR A 61 0.12 6.01 3.77
CA THR A 61 1.19 5.66 4.72
C THR A 61 0.81 6.03 6.16
N THR A 62 0.15 7.18 6.35
CA THR A 62 -0.34 7.61 7.67
C THR A 62 -1.41 6.64 8.18
N LEU A 63 -2.35 6.25 7.33
CA LEU A 63 -3.36 5.25 7.65
C LEU A 63 -2.71 3.88 7.95
N GLY A 64 -1.73 3.47 7.14
CA GLY A 64 -1.01 2.22 7.33
C GLY A 64 -0.29 2.14 8.68
N HIS A 65 0.44 3.18 9.06
CA HIS A 65 1.10 3.26 10.35
C HIS A 65 0.10 3.22 11.52
N TRP A 66 -1.03 3.91 11.38
CA TRP A 66 -2.08 3.84 12.39
C TRP A 66 -2.67 2.44 12.50
N LEU A 67 -2.97 1.79 11.36
CA LEU A 67 -3.50 0.41 11.34
C LEU A 67 -2.57 -0.57 12.05
N GLU A 68 -1.27 -0.53 11.78
CA GLU A 68 -0.31 -1.42 12.46
C GLU A 68 -0.25 -1.15 13.97
N ARG A 69 -0.22 0.11 14.40
CA ARG A 69 -0.20 0.47 15.82
C ARG A 69 -1.48 0.06 16.53
N ALA A 70 -2.64 0.32 15.91
CA ALA A 70 -3.93 -0.05 16.44
C ALA A 70 -4.07 -1.58 16.53
N ALA A 71 -3.67 -2.29 15.49
CA ALA A 71 -3.67 -3.75 15.47
C ALA A 71 -2.75 -4.33 16.56
N GLN A 72 -1.55 -3.79 16.72
CA GLN A 72 -0.63 -4.19 17.80
C GLN A 72 -1.25 -4.01 19.18
N GLN A 73 -1.91 -2.88 19.44
CA GLN A 73 -2.58 -2.61 20.72
C GLN A 73 -3.74 -3.58 20.99
N LEU A 74 -4.40 -4.02 19.94
CA LEU A 74 -5.54 -4.96 20.03
C LEU A 74 -5.12 -6.44 19.94
N GLY A 75 -3.83 -6.72 19.78
CA GLY A 75 -3.33 -8.08 19.59
C GLY A 75 -3.76 -8.72 18.26
N LEU A 76 -4.06 -7.92 17.23
CA LEU A 76 -4.45 -8.40 15.91
C LEU A 76 -3.19 -8.70 15.07
N PRO A 77 -3.12 -9.85 14.39
CA PRO A 77 -1.98 -10.23 13.57
C PRO A 77 -2.03 -9.55 12.18
N LEU A 78 -1.99 -8.22 12.17
CA LEU A 78 -2.08 -7.38 10.97
C LEU A 78 -0.74 -6.69 10.68
N GLN A 79 -0.33 -6.69 9.41
CA GLN A 79 0.76 -5.86 8.89
C GLN A 79 0.31 -5.11 7.63
N VAL A 80 0.88 -3.94 7.44
CA VAL A 80 0.70 -3.15 6.22
C VAL A 80 1.98 -3.26 5.39
N VAL A 81 1.83 -3.46 4.10
CA VAL A 81 2.92 -3.50 3.13
C VAL A 81 2.61 -2.57 1.98
N SER A 82 3.56 -1.75 1.62
CA SER A 82 3.44 -0.87 0.47
C SER A 82 3.87 -1.58 -0.80
N ILE A 83 3.17 -1.35 -1.92
CA ILE A 83 3.65 -1.77 -3.23
C ILE A 83 5.01 -1.12 -3.53
N ASP A 84 5.28 0.05 -2.98
CA ASP A 84 6.54 0.77 -3.14
C ASP A 84 7.72 0.05 -2.48
N ASP A 85 7.49 -0.82 -1.49
CA ASP A 85 8.53 -1.69 -0.94
C ASP A 85 9.04 -2.71 -1.96
N PHE A 86 8.26 -3.00 -2.99
CA PHE A 86 8.60 -3.92 -4.07
C PHE A 86 9.23 -3.22 -5.29
N TYR A 87 9.70 -1.99 -5.18
CA TYR A 87 10.57 -1.46 -6.23
C TYR A 87 11.78 -2.38 -6.43
N PHE A 88 12.30 -2.42 -7.65
CA PHE A 88 13.56 -3.07 -7.92
C PHE A 88 14.69 -2.49 -7.05
N ASP A 89 15.75 -3.28 -6.85
CA ASP A 89 17.01 -2.76 -6.34
C ASP A 89 17.60 -1.68 -7.26
N ALA A 90 18.61 -0.97 -6.76
CA ALA A 90 19.18 0.18 -7.43
C ALA A 90 19.53 -0.04 -8.90
N GLU A 91 20.20 -1.14 -9.22
CA GLU A 91 20.69 -1.42 -10.58
C GLU A 91 19.52 -1.70 -11.52
N ARG A 92 18.61 -2.58 -11.14
CA ARG A 92 17.44 -2.93 -11.94
C ARG A 92 16.47 -1.76 -12.07
N LEU A 93 16.33 -0.94 -11.02
CA LEU A 93 15.50 0.26 -11.06
C LEU A 93 16.04 1.29 -12.04
N ASP A 94 17.36 1.55 -12.00
CA ASP A 94 18.01 2.48 -12.94
C ASP A 94 17.89 1.99 -14.38
N GLN A 95 17.97 0.68 -14.60
CA GLN A 95 17.78 0.09 -15.92
C GLN A 95 16.32 0.23 -16.38
N ALA A 96 15.36 -0.10 -15.53
CA ALA A 96 13.94 -0.05 -15.85
C ALA A 96 13.45 1.38 -16.13
N MET A 97 14.00 2.37 -15.42
CA MET A 97 13.61 3.78 -15.56
C MET A 97 14.43 4.56 -16.59
N ARG A 98 15.38 3.92 -17.25
CA ARG A 98 16.24 4.59 -18.24
C ARG A 98 15.43 5.13 -19.41
N GLY A 99 15.58 6.43 -19.68
CA GLY A 99 14.93 7.08 -20.82
C GLY A 99 13.42 7.23 -20.69
N ASN A 100 12.84 7.10 -19.49
CA ASN A 100 11.43 7.39 -19.31
C ASN A 100 11.15 8.88 -19.59
N PRO A 101 9.98 9.19 -20.20
CA PRO A 101 9.71 10.54 -20.70
C PRO A 101 9.51 11.59 -19.60
N TRP A 102 9.27 11.15 -18.35
CA TRP A 102 9.06 12.06 -17.21
C TRP A 102 10.33 12.31 -16.41
N GLY A 103 11.46 11.67 -16.73
CA GLY A 103 12.70 11.82 -16.01
C GLY A 103 12.69 11.40 -14.53
N VAL A 104 11.67 10.66 -14.12
CA VAL A 104 11.53 10.25 -12.72
C VAL A 104 12.32 8.97 -12.43
N PRO A 105 12.90 8.83 -11.22
CA PRO A 105 13.72 7.67 -10.88
C PRO A 105 12.91 6.41 -10.58
N ARG A 106 11.61 6.53 -10.33
CA ARG A 106 10.69 5.43 -9.97
C ARG A 106 9.23 5.88 -10.13
N ALA A 107 8.29 5.08 -9.58
CA ALA A 107 6.87 5.38 -9.50
C ALA A 107 6.12 5.30 -10.85
N LEU A 108 6.70 4.67 -11.84
CA LEU A 108 6.03 4.34 -13.09
C LEU A 108 5.77 2.83 -13.20
N PRO A 109 4.80 2.41 -14.02
CA PRO A 109 4.67 1.03 -14.42
C PRO A 109 6.02 0.48 -14.92
N GLY A 110 6.38 -0.72 -14.49
CA GLY A 110 7.67 -1.34 -14.79
C GLY A 110 8.80 -1.05 -13.80
N SER A 111 8.58 -0.21 -12.77
CA SER A 111 9.56 0.04 -11.72
C SER A 111 9.48 -0.95 -10.53
N HIS A 112 8.42 -1.74 -10.47
CA HIS A 112 8.17 -2.70 -9.38
C HIS A 112 8.52 -4.13 -9.78
N ASP A 113 9.06 -4.89 -8.85
CA ASP A 113 9.33 -6.32 -8.98
C ASP A 113 8.01 -7.12 -8.75
N LEU A 114 7.10 -7.05 -9.73
CA LEU A 114 5.83 -7.75 -9.66
C LEU A 114 5.98 -9.27 -9.50
N PRO A 115 6.95 -9.95 -10.13
CA PRO A 115 7.20 -11.36 -9.86
C PRO A 115 7.49 -11.63 -8.38
N LEU A 116 8.33 -10.82 -7.73
CA LEU A 116 8.62 -10.93 -6.31
C LEU A 116 7.37 -10.69 -5.47
N LEU A 117 6.59 -9.65 -5.77
CA LEU A 117 5.32 -9.35 -5.09
C LEU A 117 4.35 -10.54 -5.17
N CYS A 118 4.09 -11.04 -6.38
CA CYS A 118 3.17 -12.16 -6.60
C CYS A 118 3.65 -13.44 -5.89
N GLN A 119 4.94 -13.74 -5.96
CA GLN A 119 5.53 -14.89 -5.28
C GLN A 119 5.40 -14.77 -3.76
N THR A 120 5.71 -13.61 -3.20
CA THR A 120 5.64 -13.34 -1.76
C THR A 120 4.21 -13.49 -1.26
N LEU A 121 3.24 -12.84 -1.92
CA LEU A 121 1.83 -12.94 -1.55
C LEU A 121 1.28 -14.37 -1.70
N SER A 122 1.67 -15.09 -2.76
CA SER A 122 1.25 -16.47 -2.97
C SER A 122 1.80 -17.40 -1.89
N ARG A 123 3.07 -17.28 -1.52
CA ARG A 123 3.68 -18.05 -0.43
C ARG A 123 3.02 -17.71 0.91
N TRP A 124 2.85 -16.43 1.20
CA TRP A 124 2.15 -15.98 2.38
C TRP A 124 0.73 -16.56 2.44
N LYS A 125 -0.04 -16.52 1.35
CA LYS A 125 -1.42 -17.05 1.30
C LYS A 125 -1.49 -18.56 1.62
N ARG A 126 -0.44 -19.35 1.27
CA ARG A 126 -0.33 -20.77 1.60
C ARG A 126 0.07 -21.06 3.05
N GLY A 127 0.30 -20.04 3.85
CA GLY A 127 0.71 -20.23 5.24
C GLY A 127 2.22 -20.28 5.44
N GLU A 128 3.02 -20.09 4.39
CA GLU A 128 4.48 -20.08 4.51
C GLU A 128 4.97 -18.83 5.25
N HIS A 129 6.14 -18.95 5.88
CA HIS A 129 6.89 -17.80 6.35
C HIS A 129 7.44 -17.03 5.15
N VAL A 130 7.30 -15.70 5.16
CA VAL A 130 7.83 -14.84 4.11
C VAL A 130 8.49 -13.61 4.72
N ASP A 131 9.48 -13.09 4.01
CA ASP A 131 10.06 -11.79 4.30
C ASP A 131 9.56 -10.78 3.25
N LEU A 132 9.14 -9.62 3.73
CA LEU A 132 8.70 -8.49 2.92
C LEU A 132 9.90 -7.59 2.66
N PRO A 133 10.15 -7.18 1.42
CA PRO A 133 11.21 -6.22 1.14
C PRO A 133 10.91 -4.87 1.79
N GLN A 134 11.96 -4.09 2.00
CA GLN A 134 11.87 -2.72 2.47
C GLN A 134 12.62 -1.82 1.50
N PHE A 135 12.00 -0.72 1.10
CA PHE A 135 12.56 0.25 0.19
C PHE A 135 12.67 1.63 0.85
N ASP A 136 13.86 2.17 0.89
CA ASP A 136 14.09 3.52 1.40
C ASP A 136 14.21 4.52 0.25
N LYS A 137 13.23 5.39 0.14
CA LYS A 137 13.15 6.43 -0.91
C LYS A 137 14.20 7.51 -0.76
N SER A 138 14.81 7.67 0.43
CA SER A 138 15.82 8.71 0.71
C SER A 138 17.22 8.35 0.21
N LEU A 139 17.48 7.05 0.06
CA LEU A 139 18.77 6.58 -0.39
C LEU A 139 19.12 7.11 -1.80
N ARG A 140 20.42 7.13 -2.10
CA ARG A 140 20.93 7.50 -3.41
C ARG A 140 20.45 8.88 -3.89
N GLN A 141 20.46 9.88 -2.99
CA GLN A 141 20.01 11.25 -3.26
C GLN A 141 18.54 11.34 -3.71
N GLY A 142 17.67 10.54 -3.09
CA GLY A 142 16.25 10.51 -3.40
C GLY A 142 15.85 9.56 -4.54
N ARG A 143 16.79 8.85 -5.15
CA ARG A 143 16.49 7.82 -6.16
C ARG A 143 15.91 6.56 -5.53
N GLY A 144 16.27 6.29 -4.28
CA GLY A 144 15.84 5.14 -3.49
C GLY A 144 16.59 3.86 -3.79
N ASP A 145 16.54 2.94 -2.82
CA ASP A 145 17.09 1.60 -2.96
C ASP A 145 16.41 0.63 -2.00
N ARG A 146 16.54 -0.65 -2.27
CA ARG A 146 16.14 -1.71 -1.33
C ARG A 146 17.11 -1.69 -0.15
N CYS A 147 16.57 -1.55 1.08
CA CYS A 147 17.38 -1.38 2.29
C CYS A 147 17.32 -2.58 3.24
N GLY A 148 16.47 -3.57 2.97
CA GLY A 148 16.36 -4.73 3.85
C GLY A 148 15.11 -5.57 3.60
N TRP A 149 14.83 -6.42 4.59
CA TRP A 149 13.69 -7.34 4.61
C TRP A 149 13.06 -7.34 5.99
N ARG A 150 11.75 -7.43 6.06
CA ARG A 150 10.98 -7.51 7.30
C ARG A 150 10.21 -8.83 7.34
N SER A 151 10.39 -9.61 8.40
CA SER A 151 9.64 -10.84 8.61
C SER A 151 8.14 -10.58 8.70
N CYS A 152 7.36 -11.41 8.04
CA CYS A 152 5.90 -11.35 8.05
C CYS A 152 5.31 -12.54 8.81
N ALA A 153 4.79 -12.25 10.00
CA ALA A 153 4.03 -13.19 10.83
C ALA A 153 2.52 -12.92 10.79
N ALA A 154 2.07 -11.92 10.03
CA ALA A 154 0.68 -11.50 9.98
C ALA A 154 -0.23 -12.53 9.32
N GLN A 155 -1.45 -12.65 9.81
CA GLN A 155 -2.54 -13.35 9.14
C GLN A 155 -3.35 -12.40 8.24
N ILE A 156 -3.26 -11.10 8.51
CA ILE A 156 -3.94 -10.06 7.76
C ILE A 156 -2.89 -9.16 7.16
N LEU A 157 -2.84 -9.08 5.83
CA LEU A 157 -1.99 -8.14 5.10
C LEU A 157 -2.86 -7.06 4.46
N VAL A 158 -2.51 -5.81 4.70
CA VAL A 158 -3.03 -4.68 3.94
C VAL A 158 -1.97 -4.26 2.93
N LEU A 159 -2.21 -4.54 1.66
CA LEU A 159 -1.36 -4.10 0.55
C LEU A 159 -1.83 -2.72 0.09
N GLU A 160 -1.03 -1.70 0.35
CA GLU A 160 -1.36 -0.34 -0.06
C GLU A 160 -0.52 0.11 -1.26
N GLY A 161 -1.10 0.95 -2.09
CA GLY A 161 -0.40 1.58 -3.21
C GLY A 161 -1.32 2.20 -4.24
N TRP A 162 -0.77 3.00 -5.14
CA TRP A 162 -1.59 3.68 -6.13
C TRP A 162 -1.93 2.82 -7.37
N PHE A 163 -1.20 1.70 -7.56
CA PHE A 163 -1.49 0.71 -8.61
C PHE A 163 -2.20 -0.55 -8.11
N VAL A 164 -2.54 -0.62 -6.83
CA VAL A 164 -3.18 -1.81 -6.28
C VAL A 164 -4.54 -2.02 -6.95
N GLY A 165 -4.74 -3.21 -7.53
CA GLY A 165 -5.97 -3.55 -8.25
C GLY A 165 -6.01 -3.10 -9.72
N CYS A 166 -4.97 -2.40 -10.21
CA CYS A 166 -4.89 -2.09 -11.63
C CYS A 166 -4.56 -3.34 -12.46
N GLN A 167 -5.29 -3.53 -13.55
CA GLN A 167 -4.98 -4.57 -14.53
C GLN A 167 -4.13 -3.99 -15.66
N PRO A 168 -3.18 -4.76 -16.22
CA PRO A 168 -2.48 -4.35 -17.42
C PRO A 168 -3.46 -4.31 -18.60
N LEU A 169 -3.27 -3.37 -19.50
CA LEU A 169 -3.95 -3.39 -20.80
C LEU A 169 -3.42 -4.55 -21.62
N LEU A 170 -4.32 -5.33 -22.22
CA LEU A 170 -3.94 -6.36 -23.18
C LEU A 170 -3.47 -5.72 -24.50
N PRO A 171 -2.58 -6.38 -25.26
CA PRO A 171 -2.17 -5.89 -26.57
C PRO A 171 -3.40 -5.67 -27.47
N GLY A 172 -3.58 -4.43 -27.93
CA GLY A 172 -4.73 -4.04 -28.76
C GLY A 172 -5.93 -3.46 -28.00
N GLU A 173 -5.93 -3.51 -26.66
CA GLU A 173 -6.88 -2.75 -25.86
C GLU A 173 -6.45 -1.29 -25.78
N SER A 174 -7.40 -0.38 -26.10
CA SER A 174 -7.26 1.04 -25.82
C SER A 174 -8.14 1.39 -24.62
N ILE A 175 -7.66 2.32 -23.80
CA ILE A 175 -8.54 2.95 -22.82
C ILE A 175 -9.49 3.83 -23.65
N GLU A 176 -10.73 3.40 -23.81
CA GLU A 176 -11.76 4.29 -24.30
C GLU A 176 -11.98 5.36 -23.22
N HIS A 177 -11.31 6.46 -23.38
CA HIS A 177 -11.53 7.64 -22.57
C HIS A 177 -12.89 8.20 -23.00
N GLY A 178 -13.83 8.27 -22.09
CA GLY A 178 -14.98 9.13 -22.26
C GLY A 178 -14.49 10.56 -22.43
N GLY A 179 -14.26 10.96 -23.67
CA GLY A 179 -14.32 12.28 -24.23
C GLY A 179 -13.42 13.40 -23.73
N GLU A 180 -12.48 13.20 -22.82
CA GLU A 180 -11.60 14.30 -22.39
C GLU A 180 -10.14 13.98 -22.70
N HIS A 181 -9.57 14.81 -23.54
CA HIS A 181 -8.13 14.83 -23.82
C HIS A 181 -7.37 15.09 -22.52
N LEU A 182 -6.68 14.08 -22.00
CA LEU A 182 -5.60 14.32 -21.06
C LEU A 182 -4.53 15.12 -21.81
N SER A 183 -4.31 16.34 -21.37
CA SER A 183 -3.19 17.15 -21.88
C SER A 183 -1.90 16.35 -21.72
N PRO A 184 -1.01 16.32 -22.72
CA PRO A 184 0.30 15.70 -22.55
C PRO A 184 0.99 16.32 -21.33
N PRO A 185 1.81 15.54 -20.61
CA PRO A 185 2.53 16.06 -19.47
C PRO A 185 3.37 17.27 -19.90
N ILE A 186 3.30 18.35 -19.12
CA ILE A 186 4.11 19.56 -19.33
C ILE A 186 5.58 19.12 -19.32
N ARG A 187 6.31 19.39 -20.37
CA ARG A 187 7.75 19.12 -20.41
C ARG A 187 8.46 20.08 -19.44
N PRO A 188 9.54 19.63 -18.76
CA PRO A 188 10.25 20.46 -17.78
C PRO A 188 10.84 21.76 -18.35
N ASP A 189 10.86 21.89 -19.66
CA ASP A 189 11.48 23.01 -20.41
C ASP A 189 10.43 23.99 -21.01
N GLU A 190 9.16 23.80 -20.73
CA GLU A 190 8.05 24.74 -20.99
C GLU A 190 7.49 25.29 -19.66
#